data_7e9620590becf33966dfb4bf684793aa
#
_entry.id   7e9620590becf33966dfb4bf684793aa
#
_cell.length_a   1.000
_cell.length_b   1.000
_cell.length_c   1.000
_cell.angle_alpha   90.00
_cell.angle_beta   90.00
_cell.angle_gamma   90.00
#
_symmetry.space_group_name_H-M   'P 1'
#
loop_
_entity.id
_entity.type
_entity.pdbx_description
1 polymer ?
#
loop_
_entity_poly.entity_id
_entity_poly.type
_entity_poly.pdbx_seq_one_letter_code
_entity_poly.pdbx_strand_id
1 'polypeptide(L)'
;MYRQKRRASARRKIRRVALERIHILFGRAREVFGCQPVFAQRYVDLARRVGMRYKVRIPSEFRMMVCRHCKGFILPGRNCTVRIRPEREPHVVITCLRCGGRMRIPFKRKALSGVVPEA
;
A
#
# COMPACT_ATOMS: atom_id res chain seq x y z
N MET A 1 -28.52 -22.76 -6.46
CA MET A 1 -27.58 -22.84 -5.31
C MET A 1 -26.18 -23.31 -5.70
N TYR A 2 -26.07 -24.41 -6.46
CA TYR A 2 -24.77 -24.96 -6.84
C TYR A 2 -23.93 -24.04 -7.73
N ARG A 3 -24.53 -23.37 -8.71
CA ARG A 3 -23.84 -22.39 -9.58
C ARG A 3 -23.32 -21.17 -8.82
N GLN A 4 -24.04 -20.70 -7.82
CA GLN A 4 -23.62 -19.55 -7.00
C GLN A 4 -22.40 -19.89 -6.15
N LYS A 5 -22.38 -21.09 -5.57
CA LYS A 5 -21.22 -21.56 -4.78
C LYS A 5 -19.96 -21.70 -5.64
N ARG A 6 -20.08 -22.21 -6.86
CA ARG A 6 -18.95 -22.30 -7.80
C ARG A 6 -18.42 -20.92 -8.21
N ARG A 7 -19.30 -19.97 -8.51
CA ARG A 7 -18.92 -18.60 -8.85
C ARG A 7 -18.22 -17.92 -7.69
N ALA A 8 -18.72 -18.09 -6.47
CA ALA A 8 -18.10 -17.52 -5.28
C ALA A 8 -16.71 -18.11 -5.03
N SER A 9 -16.55 -19.43 -5.21
CA SER A 9 -15.25 -20.10 -5.08
C SER A 9 -14.25 -19.63 -6.15
N ALA A 10 -14.69 -19.48 -7.40
CA ALA A 10 -13.86 -18.98 -8.48
C ALA A 10 -13.42 -17.52 -8.23
N ARG A 11 -14.32 -16.67 -7.74
CA ARG A 11 -14.00 -15.29 -7.38
C ARG A 11 -12.95 -15.21 -6.27
N ARG A 12 -13.05 -16.08 -5.27
CA ARG A 12 -12.05 -16.16 -4.19
C ARG A 12 -10.68 -16.52 -4.71
N LYS A 13 -10.59 -17.49 -5.62
CA LYS A 13 -9.33 -17.86 -6.26
C LYS A 13 -8.72 -16.70 -7.05
N ILE A 14 -9.53 -16.02 -7.85
CA ILE A 14 -9.10 -14.87 -8.66
C ILE A 14 -8.58 -13.76 -7.75
N ARG A 15 -9.30 -13.45 -6.68
CA ARG A 15 -8.87 -12.42 -5.72
C ARG A 15 -7.55 -12.79 -5.04
N ARG A 16 -7.39 -14.05 -4.66
CA ARG A 16 -6.16 -14.51 -4.03
C ARG A 16 -4.97 -14.38 -4.97
N VAL A 17 -5.12 -14.80 -6.22
CA VAL A 17 -4.07 -14.66 -7.24
C VAL A 17 -3.75 -13.17 -7.48
N ALA A 18 -4.77 -12.33 -7.56
CA ALA A 18 -4.60 -10.89 -7.71
C ALA A 18 -3.81 -10.28 -6.54
N LEU A 19 -4.13 -10.68 -5.30
CA LEU A 19 -3.38 -10.23 -4.12
C LEU A 19 -1.93 -10.67 -4.17
N GLU A 20 -1.66 -11.91 -4.55
CA GLU A 20 -0.29 -12.40 -4.70
C GLU A 20 0.50 -11.58 -5.72
N ARG A 21 -0.11 -11.25 -6.86
CA ARG A 21 0.51 -10.40 -7.88
C ARG A 21 0.79 -9.00 -7.36
N ILE A 22 -0.13 -8.42 -6.60
CA ILE A 22 0.06 -7.11 -5.98
C ILE A 22 1.26 -7.15 -5.03
N HIS A 23 1.36 -8.18 -4.19
CA HIS A 23 2.51 -8.36 -3.30
C HIS A 23 3.83 -8.45 -4.06
N ILE A 24 3.86 -9.25 -5.12
CA ILE A 24 5.06 -9.41 -5.95
C ILE A 24 5.44 -8.08 -6.60
N LEU A 25 4.48 -7.35 -7.17
CA LEU A 25 4.74 -6.09 -7.84
C LEU A 25 5.27 -5.01 -6.89
N PHE A 26 4.70 -4.89 -5.70
CA PHE A 26 5.22 -3.96 -4.70
C PHE A 26 6.60 -4.38 -4.18
N GLY A 27 6.84 -5.68 -4.00
CA GLY A 27 8.15 -6.18 -3.63
C GLY A 27 9.22 -5.83 -4.67
N ARG A 28 8.91 -6.02 -5.95
CA ARG A 28 9.80 -5.64 -7.05
C ARG A 28 10.03 -4.13 -7.12
N ALA A 29 8.97 -3.35 -6.91
CA ALA A 29 9.09 -1.89 -6.89
C ALA A 29 10.06 -1.42 -5.81
N ARG A 30 10.00 -2.00 -4.62
CA ARG A 30 10.93 -1.68 -3.52
C ARG A 30 12.37 -2.03 -3.87
N GLU A 31 12.59 -3.17 -4.50
CA GLU A 31 13.93 -3.63 -4.89
C GLU A 31 14.57 -2.72 -5.94
N VAL A 32 13.81 -2.31 -6.96
CA VAL A 32 14.34 -1.55 -8.08
C VAL A 32 14.33 -0.04 -7.86
N PHE A 33 13.68 0.45 -6.83
CA PHE A 33 13.53 1.89 -6.59
C PHE A 33 14.86 2.62 -6.48
N GLY A 34 15.84 2.01 -5.82
CA GLY A 34 17.16 2.61 -5.64
C GLY A 34 17.94 2.78 -6.94
N CYS A 35 17.75 1.86 -7.89
CA CYS A 35 18.48 1.84 -9.16
C CYS A 35 17.67 2.44 -10.30
N GLN A 36 16.39 2.11 -10.38
CA GLN A 36 15.53 2.51 -11.49
C GLN A 36 14.13 2.89 -10.98
N PRO A 37 13.97 4.14 -10.51
CA PRO A 37 12.68 4.58 -9.96
C PRO A 37 11.54 4.58 -10.98
N VAL A 38 11.84 4.72 -12.27
CA VAL A 38 10.82 4.67 -13.34
C VAL A 38 10.17 3.30 -13.40
N PHE A 39 10.96 2.22 -13.29
CA PHE A 39 10.43 0.86 -13.27
C PHE A 39 9.64 0.58 -12.00
N ALA A 40 10.09 1.11 -10.87
CA ALA A 40 9.34 1.01 -9.62
C ALA A 40 7.94 1.61 -9.77
N GLN A 41 7.83 2.77 -10.39
CA GLN A 41 6.54 3.41 -10.65
C GLN A 41 5.67 2.55 -11.58
N ARG A 42 6.25 1.94 -12.59
CA ARG A 42 5.53 1.02 -13.49
C ARG A 42 4.96 -0.18 -12.75
N TYR A 43 5.73 -0.80 -11.87
CA TYR A 43 5.25 -1.93 -11.08
C TYR A 43 4.09 -1.53 -10.18
N VAL A 44 4.15 -0.36 -9.58
CA VAL A 44 3.07 0.16 -8.74
C VAL A 44 1.82 0.45 -9.56
N ASP A 45 1.96 1.03 -10.73
CA ASP A 45 0.83 1.30 -11.64
C ASP A 45 0.16 -0.01 -12.07
N LEU A 46 0.94 -1.05 -12.38
CA LEU A 46 0.42 -2.37 -12.69
C LEU A 46 -0.33 -2.98 -11.52
N ALA A 47 0.23 -2.87 -10.31
CA ALA A 47 -0.43 -3.38 -9.10
C ALA A 47 -1.78 -2.68 -8.87
N ARG A 48 -1.84 -1.37 -9.08
CA ARG A 48 -3.08 -0.61 -8.95
C ARG A 48 -4.11 -1.03 -10.00
N ARG A 49 -3.68 -1.26 -11.24
CA ARG A 49 -4.56 -1.77 -12.30
C ARG A 49 -5.12 -3.14 -11.97
N VAL A 50 -4.28 -4.04 -11.44
CA VAL A 50 -4.72 -5.36 -11.00
C VAL A 50 -5.77 -5.23 -9.90
N GLY A 51 -5.54 -4.37 -8.92
CA GLY A 51 -6.50 -4.13 -7.84
C GLY A 51 -7.84 -3.60 -8.35
N MET A 52 -7.81 -2.67 -9.30
CA MET A 52 -9.04 -2.11 -9.88
C MET A 52 -9.78 -3.13 -10.76
N ARG A 53 -9.04 -3.89 -11.56
CA ARG A 53 -9.64 -4.86 -12.48
C ARG A 53 -10.35 -6.00 -11.75
N TYR A 54 -9.74 -6.53 -10.71
CA TYR A 54 -10.29 -7.66 -9.94
C TYR A 54 -11.03 -7.23 -8.68
N LYS A 55 -11.22 -5.93 -8.48
CA LYS A 55 -11.91 -5.34 -7.32
C LYS A 55 -11.31 -5.81 -5.99
N VAL A 56 -9.99 -5.83 -5.92
CA VAL A 56 -9.23 -6.19 -4.74
C VAL A 56 -8.62 -4.93 -4.15
N ARG A 57 -8.78 -4.74 -2.84
CA ARG A 57 -8.14 -3.63 -2.15
C ARG A 57 -6.65 -3.91 -1.99
N ILE A 58 -5.85 -2.90 -2.27
CA ILE A 58 -4.42 -2.97 -1.99
C ILE A 58 -4.24 -3.08 -0.48
N PRO A 59 -3.42 -4.04 0.00
CA PRO A 59 -3.15 -4.19 1.44
C PRO A 59 -2.69 -2.88 2.07
N SER A 60 -3.08 -2.66 3.33
CA SER A 60 -2.79 -1.40 4.04
C SER A 60 -1.30 -1.08 4.11
N GLU A 61 -0.44 -2.09 4.19
CA GLU A 61 1.02 -1.92 4.18
C GLU A 61 1.51 -1.29 2.89
N PHE A 62 0.89 -1.60 1.74
CA PHE A 62 1.25 -1.04 0.45
C PHE A 62 0.53 0.27 0.13
N ARG A 63 -0.63 0.52 0.73
CA ARG A 63 -1.33 1.79 0.56
C ARG A 63 -0.50 2.97 1.04
N MET A 64 0.28 2.76 2.09
CA MET A 64 1.17 3.78 2.62
C MET A 64 2.33 4.10 1.69
N MET A 65 2.61 3.22 0.73
CA MET A 65 3.66 3.39 -0.26
C MET A 65 3.20 4.08 -1.53
N VAL A 66 1.92 4.44 -1.62
CA VAL A 66 1.35 5.12 -2.78
C VAL A 66 0.73 6.44 -2.32
N CYS A 67 1.15 7.53 -2.93
CA CYS A 67 0.58 8.85 -2.66
C CYS A 67 -0.86 8.91 -3.16
N ARG A 68 -1.78 9.40 -2.32
CA ARG A 68 -3.19 9.54 -2.71
C ARG A 68 -3.42 10.60 -3.77
N HIS A 69 -2.56 11.59 -3.82
CA HIS A 69 -2.71 12.75 -4.71
C HIS A 69 -2.07 12.53 -6.06
N CYS A 70 -0.78 12.19 -6.10
CA CYS A 70 -0.06 12.02 -7.37
C CYS A 70 0.03 10.57 -7.85
N LYS A 71 -0.43 9.62 -7.02
CA LYS A 71 -0.35 8.16 -7.31
C LYS A 71 1.07 7.66 -7.52
N GLY A 72 2.06 8.42 -7.09
CA GLY A 72 3.44 8.04 -7.16
C GLY A 72 3.83 7.04 -6.07
N PHE A 73 4.83 6.21 -6.37
CA PHE A 73 5.40 5.31 -5.39
C PHE A 73 6.28 6.10 -4.41
N ILE A 74 6.00 5.99 -3.13
CA ILE A 74 6.71 6.71 -2.08
C ILE A 74 7.34 5.72 -1.11
N LEU A 75 8.61 5.93 -0.80
CA LEU A 75 9.33 5.17 0.24
C LEU A 75 9.73 6.12 1.37
N PRO A 76 9.44 5.76 2.63
CA PRO A 76 9.83 6.57 3.78
C PRO A 76 11.34 6.84 3.81
N GLY A 77 11.71 8.10 4.00
CA GLY A 77 13.08 8.51 4.07
C GLY A 77 13.78 8.76 2.73
N ARG A 78 13.15 8.42 1.60
CA ARG A 78 13.70 8.68 0.27
C ARG A 78 12.97 9.80 -0.47
N ASN A 79 11.69 9.59 -0.75
CA ASN A 79 10.87 10.59 -1.46
C ASN A 79 9.63 11.00 -0.69
N CYS A 80 9.54 10.65 0.57
CA CYS A 80 8.50 11.13 1.46
C CYS A 80 9.02 11.22 2.89
N THR A 81 8.39 12.06 3.69
CA THR A 81 8.69 12.21 5.12
C THR A 81 7.56 11.63 5.94
N VAL A 82 7.91 10.92 7.01
CA VAL A 82 6.95 10.32 7.93
C VAL A 82 7.12 10.98 9.29
N ARG A 83 6.05 11.53 9.83
CA ARG A 83 6.04 12.13 11.16
C ARG A 83 4.90 11.60 11.99
N ILE A 84 5.16 11.34 13.26
CA ILE A 84 4.15 10.90 14.21
C ILE A 84 3.69 12.11 15.00
N ARG A 85 2.38 12.36 15.00
CA ARG A 85 1.78 13.43 15.80
C ARG A 85 0.88 12.83 16.87
N PRO A 86 1.25 12.99 18.15
CA PRO A 86 0.46 12.43 19.25
C PRO A 86 -0.71 13.30 19.69
N GLU A 87 -0.87 14.50 19.16
CA GLU A 87 -1.89 15.47 19.55
C GLU A 87 -3.30 15.00 19.20
N ARG A 88 -4.22 15.10 20.17
CA ARG A 88 -5.63 14.68 20.08
C ARG A 88 -5.76 13.21 19.78
N GLU A 89 -5.91 12.82 18.52
CA GLU A 89 -5.85 11.42 18.09
C GLU A 89 -4.47 11.14 17.50
N PRO A 90 -3.73 10.14 18.05
CA PRO A 90 -2.41 9.83 17.47
C PRO A 90 -2.53 9.41 16.01
N HIS A 91 -1.75 10.03 15.16
CA HIS A 91 -1.76 9.72 13.73
C HIS A 91 -0.37 9.89 13.13
N VAL A 92 -0.15 9.19 12.04
CA VAL A 92 1.06 9.29 11.24
C VAL A 92 0.79 10.20 10.06
N VAL A 93 1.65 11.18 9.84
CA VAL A 93 1.58 12.08 8.68
C VAL A 93 2.68 11.72 7.70
N ILE A 94 2.27 11.33 6.50
CA ILE A 94 3.19 11.04 5.41
C ILE A 94 3.09 12.17 4.40
N THR A 95 4.19 12.88 4.17
CA THR A 95 4.26 13.97 3.21
C THR A 95 5.04 13.53 1.99
N CYS A 96 4.38 13.55 0.84
CA CYS A 96 5.02 13.25 -0.44
C CYS A 96 5.88 14.43 -0.86
N LEU A 97 7.16 14.22 -1.08
CA LEU A 97 8.08 15.26 -1.53
C LEU A 97 7.89 15.63 -3.00
N ARG A 98 7.23 14.75 -3.75
CA ARG A 98 7.02 14.94 -5.18
C ARG A 98 5.88 15.91 -5.49
N CYS A 99 4.73 15.77 -4.80
CA CYS A 99 3.56 16.63 -5.02
C CYS A 99 3.22 17.51 -3.83
N GLY A 100 3.87 17.31 -2.69
CA GLY A 100 3.60 18.05 -1.45
C GLY A 100 2.33 17.57 -0.72
N GLY A 101 1.65 16.57 -1.23
CA GLY A 101 0.43 16.05 -0.61
C GLY A 101 0.71 15.35 0.72
N ARG A 102 -0.20 15.50 1.66
CA ARG A 102 -0.09 14.87 2.98
C ARG A 102 -1.16 13.83 3.16
N MET A 103 -0.76 12.66 3.69
CA MET A 103 -1.68 11.60 4.09
C MET A 103 -1.63 11.45 5.60
N ARG A 104 -2.80 11.34 6.21
CA ARG A 104 -2.92 11.13 7.65
C ARG A 104 -3.49 9.75 7.89
N ILE A 105 -2.78 8.93 8.66
CA ILE A 105 -3.19 7.58 8.99
C ILE A 105 -3.35 7.51 10.51
N PRO A 106 -4.59 7.42 11.03
CA PRO A 106 -4.79 7.28 12.45
C PRO A 106 -4.35 5.90 12.91
N PHE A 107 -3.78 5.83 14.11
CA PHE A 107 -3.48 4.56 14.74
C PHE A 107 -4.01 4.56 16.17
N LYS A 108 -4.41 3.38 16.64
CA LYS A 108 -4.91 3.20 18.01
C LYS A 108 -3.74 2.86 18.93
N ARG A 109 -3.68 3.49 20.11
CA ARG A 109 -2.67 3.19 21.13
C ARG A 109 -2.58 1.70 21.46
N LYS A 110 -3.72 0.99 21.47
CA LYS A 110 -3.75 -0.45 21.71
C LYS A 110 -2.99 -1.27 20.69
N ALA A 111 -2.94 -0.81 19.44
CA ALA A 111 -2.17 -1.47 18.38
C ALA A 111 -0.67 -1.32 18.59
N LEU A 112 -0.23 -0.24 19.25
CA LEU A 112 1.18 0.00 19.55
C LEU A 112 1.65 -0.80 20.78
N SER A 113 0.77 -1.03 21.77
CA SER A 113 1.15 -1.80 22.95
C SER A 113 1.37 -3.29 22.67
N GLY A 114 0.81 -3.80 21.56
CA GLY A 114 1.02 -5.17 21.11
C GLY A 114 2.20 -5.33 20.15
N VAL A 115 2.78 -4.24 19.69
CA VAL A 115 3.95 -4.26 18.81
C VAL A 115 5.17 -3.99 19.65
N VAL A 116 6.04 -4.99 19.80
CA VAL A 116 7.35 -4.78 20.41
C VAL A 116 8.10 -3.84 19.49
N PRO A 117 8.47 -2.62 19.94
CA PRO A 117 9.28 -1.75 19.10
C PRO A 117 10.63 -2.42 18.90
N GLU A 118 10.86 -2.81 17.68
CA GLU A 118 12.21 -3.18 17.29
C GLU A 118 13.04 -1.91 17.35
N ALA A 119 13.92 -1.90 18.30
CA ALA A 119 14.84 -0.80 18.45
C ALA A 119 15.75 -0.65 17.22
#